data_e5ae483eb8e3c468128df3004fe533b0
#
_entry.id   e5ae483eb8e3c468128df3004fe533b0
#
_cell.length_a   1.000
_cell.length_b   1.000
_cell.length_c   1.000
_cell.angle_alpha   90.00
_cell.angle_beta   90.00
_cell.angle_gamma   90.00
#
_symmetry.space_group_name_H-M   'P 1'
#
loop_
_entity.id
_entity.type
_entity.pdbx_description
1 polymer ?
#
loop_
_entity_poly.entity_id
_entity_poly.type
_entity_poly.pdbx_seq_one_letter_code
_entity_poly.pdbx_strand_id
1 'polypeptide(L)'
;MKPLVYKKSRQKKERKDRPHKMHITKGDRVRVISGAFKGSEGDVLRVMPRKNQVIVDGVNIVTKHRKPTGTDEGGIVKFPAPLHASNVMLLDPKSGDPTRIRRQKDKDGTVERLSVRSGQAIQRNR
;
A
#
# COMPACT_ATOMS: atom_id res chain seq x y z
N MET A 1 -42.51 -31.96 23.74
CA MET A 1 -41.47 -30.92 23.80
C MET A 1 -40.40 -31.27 22.78
N LYS A 2 -40.13 -30.40 21.83
CA LYS A 2 -39.00 -30.58 20.93
C LYS A 2 -37.72 -30.10 21.65
N PRO A 3 -36.64 -30.89 21.68
CA PRO A 3 -35.40 -30.45 22.29
C PRO A 3 -34.88 -29.20 21.59
N LEU A 4 -34.43 -28.23 22.39
CA LEU A 4 -33.74 -27.05 21.89
C LEU A 4 -32.45 -27.49 21.18
N VAL A 5 -32.49 -27.56 19.86
CA VAL A 5 -31.29 -27.80 19.06
C VAL A 5 -30.51 -26.49 19.00
N TYR A 6 -29.42 -26.42 19.78
CA TYR A 6 -28.47 -25.34 19.66
C TYR A 6 -27.86 -25.37 18.23
N LYS A 7 -28.36 -24.53 17.36
CA LYS A 7 -27.70 -24.33 16.05
C LYS A 7 -26.36 -23.69 16.35
N LYS A 8 -25.27 -24.48 16.28
CA LYS A 8 -23.93 -23.91 16.22
C LYS A 8 -23.97 -22.76 15.24
N SER A 9 -23.75 -21.54 15.72
CA SER A 9 -23.55 -20.40 14.85
C SER A 9 -22.54 -20.83 13.77
N ARG A 10 -22.92 -20.77 12.51
CA ARG A 10 -21.96 -20.97 11.43
C ARG A 10 -20.82 -19.99 11.71
N GLN A 11 -19.69 -20.51 12.18
CA GLN A 11 -18.48 -19.72 12.25
C GLN A 11 -18.35 -19.11 10.87
N LYS A 12 -18.48 -17.79 10.81
CA LYS A 12 -18.27 -17.03 9.58
C LYS A 12 -16.85 -17.42 9.15
N LYS A 13 -16.72 -18.32 8.15
CA LYS A 13 -15.41 -18.67 7.60
C LYS A 13 -14.73 -17.33 7.38
N GLU A 14 -13.66 -17.08 8.11
CA GLU A 14 -12.82 -15.91 7.88
C GLU A 14 -12.61 -15.84 6.38
N ARG A 15 -13.08 -14.77 5.77
CA ARG A 15 -12.84 -14.56 4.35
C ARG A 15 -11.33 -14.53 4.25
N LYS A 16 -10.74 -15.59 3.68
CA LYS A 16 -9.30 -15.60 3.41
C LYS A 16 -8.97 -14.25 2.83
N ASP A 17 -8.08 -13.51 3.49
CA ASP A 17 -7.67 -12.18 3.07
C ASP A 17 -7.24 -12.25 1.61
N ARG A 18 -8.16 -11.86 0.74
CA ARG A 18 -7.86 -11.82 -0.70
C ARG A 18 -6.99 -10.59 -0.94
N PRO A 19 -5.97 -10.71 -1.76
CA PRO A 19 -5.16 -9.55 -2.10
C PRO A 19 -6.03 -8.47 -2.75
N HIS A 20 -5.91 -7.25 -2.29
CA HIS A 20 -6.56 -6.09 -2.90
C HIS A 20 -5.90 -5.77 -4.24
N LYS A 21 -6.70 -5.37 -5.20
CA LYS A 21 -6.17 -4.83 -6.46
C LYS A 21 -5.63 -3.43 -6.19
N MET A 22 -4.33 -3.31 -6.27
CA MET A 22 -3.64 -2.04 -6.05
C MET A 22 -3.09 -1.49 -7.36
N HIS A 23 -3.27 -0.19 -7.56
CA HIS A 23 -2.66 0.51 -8.69
C HIS A 23 -1.23 1.00 -8.40
N ILE A 24 -0.83 0.98 -7.14
CA ILE A 24 0.51 1.36 -6.69
C ILE A 24 1.43 0.15 -6.77
N THR A 25 2.63 0.34 -7.33
CA THR A 25 3.66 -0.68 -7.43
C THR A 25 4.97 -0.21 -6.80
N LYS A 26 5.86 -1.13 -6.50
CA LYS A 26 7.19 -0.80 -5.99
C LYS A 26 7.91 0.13 -6.96
N GLY A 27 8.56 1.16 -6.43
CA GLY A 27 9.30 2.15 -7.19
C GLY A 27 8.48 3.35 -7.67
N ASP A 28 7.18 3.37 -7.42
CA ASP A 28 6.34 4.52 -7.75
C ASP A 28 6.61 5.71 -6.83
N ARG A 29 6.57 6.90 -7.39
CA ARG A 29 6.62 8.14 -6.61
C ARG A 29 5.23 8.50 -6.13
N VAL A 30 5.07 8.66 -4.82
CA VAL A 30 3.77 8.94 -4.20
C VAL A 30 3.85 10.12 -3.23
N ARG A 31 2.70 10.75 -2.98
CA ARG A 31 2.52 11.76 -1.94
C ARG A 31 1.47 11.29 -0.94
N VAL A 32 1.74 11.51 0.34
CA VAL A 32 0.76 11.25 1.41
C VAL A 32 -0.29 12.37 1.42
N ILE A 33 -1.55 11.98 1.28
CA ILE A 33 -2.67 12.93 1.17
C ILE A 33 -3.46 13.10 2.46
N SER A 34 -3.29 12.20 3.43
CA SER A 34 -3.98 12.27 4.72
C SER A 34 -3.15 11.64 5.83
N GLY A 35 -3.45 12.01 7.07
CA GLY A 35 -2.77 11.53 8.26
C GLY A 35 -1.69 12.49 8.75
N ALA A 36 -0.88 12.01 9.72
CA ALA A 36 0.16 12.83 10.35
C ALA A 36 1.27 13.27 9.38
N PHE A 37 1.49 12.52 8.31
CA PHE A 37 2.54 12.78 7.31
C PHE A 37 2.03 13.41 6.02
N LYS A 38 0.84 14.01 6.05
CA LYS A 38 0.24 14.69 4.89
C LYS A 38 1.23 15.66 4.24
N GLY A 39 1.36 15.55 2.92
CA GLY A 39 2.26 16.40 2.13
C GLY A 39 3.66 15.80 1.92
N SER A 40 4.03 14.74 2.62
CA SER A 40 5.31 14.06 2.42
C SER A 40 5.30 13.25 1.13
N GLU A 41 6.42 13.24 0.44
CA GLU A 41 6.61 12.49 -0.81
C GLU A 41 7.73 11.47 -0.65
N GLY A 42 7.66 10.41 -1.40
CA GLY A 42 8.70 9.39 -1.42
C GLY A 42 8.43 8.30 -2.43
N ASP A 43 9.41 7.42 -2.57
CA ASP A 43 9.30 6.25 -3.44
C ASP A 43 8.75 5.06 -2.66
N VAL A 44 7.91 4.28 -3.29
CA VAL A 44 7.36 3.07 -2.70
C VAL A 44 8.42 1.98 -2.64
N LEU A 45 8.79 1.58 -1.44
CA LEU A 45 9.76 0.51 -1.21
C LEU A 45 9.14 -0.88 -1.29
N ARG A 46 7.91 -1.03 -0.79
CA ARG A 46 7.20 -2.30 -0.74
C ARG A 46 5.70 -2.10 -0.77
N VAL A 47 5.02 -3.03 -1.41
CA VAL A 47 3.55 -3.09 -1.47
C VAL A 47 3.06 -4.38 -0.80
N MET A 48 2.06 -4.27 0.06
CA MET A 48 1.43 -5.39 0.74
C MET A 48 -0.06 -5.49 0.36
N PRO A 49 -0.40 -6.19 -0.74
CA PRO A 49 -1.78 -6.22 -1.25
C PRO A 49 -2.79 -6.85 -0.29
N ARG A 50 -2.40 -7.82 0.50
CA ARG A 50 -3.30 -8.48 1.46
C ARG A 50 -3.78 -7.56 2.57
N LYS A 51 -2.91 -6.66 3.03
CA LYS A 51 -3.20 -5.68 4.07
C LYS A 51 -3.62 -4.33 3.49
N ASN A 52 -3.57 -4.16 2.17
CA ASN A 52 -3.79 -2.89 1.48
C ASN A 52 -2.91 -1.76 2.02
N GLN A 53 -1.63 -2.05 2.21
CA GLN A 53 -0.63 -1.16 2.77
C GLN A 53 0.58 -1.01 1.85
N VAL A 54 1.25 0.11 1.99
CA VAL A 54 2.49 0.41 1.27
C VAL A 54 3.53 0.96 2.24
N ILE A 55 4.79 0.69 1.95
CA ILE A 55 5.93 1.28 2.67
C ILE A 55 6.56 2.31 1.74
N VAL A 56 6.64 3.54 2.22
CA VAL A 56 7.18 4.68 1.47
C VAL A 56 8.49 5.13 2.11
N ASP A 57 9.50 5.36 1.30
CA ASP A 57 10.81 5.81 1.77
C ASP A 57 10.73 7.19 2.43
N GLY A 58 11.36 7.33 3.58
CA GLY A 58 11.41 8.58 4.33
C GLY A 58 10.10 9.02 5.00
N VAL A 59 9.03 8.22 4.90
CA VAL A 59 7.71 8.53 5.45
C VAL A 59 7.35 7.51 6.54
N ASN A 60 6.69 7.99 7.60
CA ASN A 60 6.25 7.15 8.73
C ASN A 60 7.42 6.39 9.37
N ILE A 61 8.53 7.07 9.59
CA ILE A 61 9.70 6.49 10.25
C ILE A 61 9.38 6.23 11.71
N VAL A 62 9.49 4.96 12.11
CA VAL A 62 9.30 4.52 13.50
C VAL A 62 10.62 4.04 14.09
N THR A 63 10.75 4.22 15.40
CA THR A 63 11.89 3.76 16.17
C THR A 63 11.53 2.49 16.92
N LYS A 64 12.32 1.44 16.75
CA LYS A 64 12.16 0.18 17.45
C LYS A 64 13.38 -0.12 18.30
N HIS A 65 13.13 -0.40 19.58
CA HIS A 65 14.17 -0.89 20.48
C HIS A 65 14.26 -2.42 20.34
N ARG A 66 15.41 -2.91 19.93
CA ARG A 66 15.68 -4.36 19.87
C ARG A 66 16.47 -4.79 21.08
N LYS A 67 16.03 -5.89 21.68
CA LYS A 67 16.80 -6.55 22.74
C LYS A 67 17.99 -7.28 22.15
N PRO A 68 19.15 -7.33 22.81
CA PRO A 68 20.26 -8.14 22.35
C PRO A 68 19.88 -9.61 22.33
N THR A 69 20.14 -10.27 21.21
CA THR A 69 20.08 -11.72 21.05
C THR A 69 21.52 -12.24 20.92
N GLY A 70 21.77 -13.51 21.20
CA GLY A 70 23.13 -14.06 21.30
C GLY A 70 24.07 -13.81 20.12
N THR A 71 23.56 -13.42 18.95
CA THR A 71 24.30 -13.06 17.73
C THR A 71 24.23 -11.60 17.35
N ASP A 72 23.21 -10.87 17.83
CA ASP A 72 22.96 -9.47 17.50
C ASP A 72 23.09 -8.58 18.74
N GLU A 73 23.87 -7.51 18.63
CA GLU A 73 23.84 -6.44 19.61
C GLU A 73 22.50 -5.71 19.50
N GLY A 74 21.77 -5.64 20.61
CA GLY A 74 20.53 -4.88 20.67
C GLY A 74 20.79 -3.41 20.41
N GLY A 75 19.81 -2.69 19.90
CA GLY A 75 19.93 -1.28 19.63
C GLY A 75 18.64 -0.63 19.17
N ILE A 76 18.72 0.66 18.87
CA ILE A 76 17.63 1.45 18.33
C ILE A 76 17.68 1.34 16.80
N VAL A 77 16.62 0.84 16.20
CA VAL A 77 16.48 0.72 14.75
C VAL A 77 15.37 1.66 14.28
N LYS A 78 15.67 2.47 13.28
CA LYS A 78 14.68 3.33 12.59
C LYS A 78 14.35 2.73 11.24
N PHE A 79 13.05 2.57 10.94
CA PHE A 79 12.60 2.05 9.66
C PHE A 79 11.26 2.67 9.27
N PRO A 80 10.95 2.76 7.96
CA PRO A 80 9.64 3.22 7.51
C PRO A 80 8.58 2.15 7.80
N ALA A 81 7.52 2.55 8.50
CA ALA A 81 6.38 1.69 8.79
C ALA A 81 5.35 1.74 7.67
N PRO A 82 4.51 0.69 7.52
CA PRO A 82 3.47 0.68 6.50
C PRO A 82 2.42 1.76 6.70
N LEU A 83 1.95 2.32 5.58
CA LEU A 83 0.81 3.22 5.49
C LEU A 83 -0.32 2.52 4.73
N HIS A 84 -1.57 2.85 5.05
CA HIS A 84 -2.69 2.37 4.26
C HIS A 84 -2.64 2.96 2.85
N ALA A 85 -2.90 2.16 1.84
CA ALA A 85 -2.80 2.58 0.44
C ALA A 85 -3.74 3.73 0.06
N SER A 86 -4.87 3.88 0.77
CA SER A 86 -5.79 4.99 0.57
C SER A 86 -5.24 6.35 1.01
N ASN A 87 -4.20 6.37 1.83
CA ASN A 87 -3.56 7.59 2.34
C ASN A 87 -2.48 8.14 1.42
N VAL A 88 -2.19 7.47 0.33
CA VAL A 88 -1.18 7.87 -0.65
C VAL A 88 -1.77 7.96 -2.04
N MET A 89 -1.24 8.87 -2.86
CA MET A 89 -1.59 9.00 -4.26
C MET A 89 -0.34 9.06 -5.12
N LEU A 90 -0.43 8.48 -6.31
CA LEU A 90 0.62 8.58 -7.32
C LEU A 90 0.75 10.03 -7.79
N LEU A 91 1.97 10.43 -8.10
CA LEU A 91 2.26 11.73 -8.65
C LEU A 91 2.15 11.72 -10.18
N ASP A 92 1.62 12.80 -10.74
CA ASP A 92 1.59 13.00 -12.18
C ASP A 92 3.00 13.24 -12.71
N PRO A 93 3.46 12.49 -13.74
CA PRO A 93 4.80 12.68 -14.29
C PRO A 93 5.05 14.07 -14.87
N LYS A 94 4.00 14.73 -15.34
CA LYS A 94 4.11 16.06 -15.96
C LYS A 94 4.09 17.21 -14.96
N SER A 95 3.12 17.21 -14.05
CA SER A 95 2.92 18.32 -13.11
C SER A 95 3.52 18.09 -11.73
N GLY A 96 3.80 16.83 -11.37
CA GLY A 96 4.27 16.47 -10.03
C GLY A 96 3.20 16.52 -8.95
N ASP A 97 1.94 16.73 -9.30
CA ASP A 97 0.82 16.78 -8.38
C ASP A 97 0.18 15.41 -8.19
N PRO A 98 -0.48 15.14 -7.03
CA PRO A 98 -1.22 13.89 -6.84
C PRO A 98 -2.33 13.75 -7.87
N THR A 99 -2.45 12.57 -8.45
CA THR A 99 -3.43 12.28 -9.49
C THR A 99 -4.12 10.94 -9.27
N ARG A 100 -5.34 10.83 -9.75
CA ARG A 100 -6.03 9.56 -9.88
C ARG A 100 -5.49 8.79 -11.09
N ILE A 101 -5.67 7.49 -11.06
CA ILE A 101 -5.21 6.59 -12.11
C ILE A 101 -6.39 6.06 -12.92
N ARG A 102 -6.28 6.20 -14.23
CA ARG A 102 -7.14 5.57 -15.20
C ARG A 102 -6.40 4.39 -15.83
N ARG A 103 -7.06 3.28 -15.96
CA ARG A 103 -6.51 2.11 -16.65
C ARG A 103 -6.96 2.10 -18.09
N GLN A 104 -6.02 1.97 -19.00
CA GLN A 104 -6.28 1.78 -20.42
C GLN A 104 -5.67 0.47 -20.87
N LYS A 105 -6.43 -0.28 -21.65
CA LYS A 105 -5.97 -1.54 -22.25
C LYS A 105 -5.55 -1.26 -23.68
N ASP A 106 -4.31 -1.59 -23.99
CA ASP A 106 -3.79 -1.49 -25.36
C ASP A 106 -4.27 -2.62 -26.26
N LYS A 107 -4.05 -2.48 -27.55
CA LYS A 107 -4.37 -3.49 -28.57
C LYS A 107 -3.71 -4.83 -28.31
N ASP A 108 -2.53 -4.81 -27.67
CA ASP A 108 -1.77 -6.02 -27.28
C ASP A 108 -2.26 -6.67 -25.99
N GLY A 109 -3.29 -6.13 -25.35
CA GLY A 109 -3.80 -6.62 -24.08
C GLY A 109 -3.07 -6.12 -22.84
N THR A 110 -2.06 -5.30 -22.99
CA THR A 110 -1.33 -4.67 -21.87
C THR A 110 -2.15 -3.56 -21.24
N VAL A 111 -2.24 -3.56 -19.91
CA VAL A 111 -2.94 -2.52 -19.15
C VAL A 111 -1.94 -1.45 -18.73
N GLU A 112 -2.14 -0.23 -19.22
CA GLU A 112 -1.36 0.94 -18.83
C GLU A 112 -2.10 1.76 -17.78
N ARG A 113 -1.31 2.41 -16.92
CA ARG A 113 -1.81 3.38 -15.95
C ARG A 113 -1.66 4.77 -16.53
N LEU A 114 -2.76 5.50 -16.62
CA LEU A 114 -2.77 6.87 -17.11
C LEU A 114 -3.10 7.83 -15.98
N SER A 115 -2.40 8.96 -15.94
CA SER A 115 -2.78 10.07 -15.07
C SER A 115 -4.06 10.72 -15.58
N VAL A 116 -5.05 10.90 -14.71
CA VAL A 116 -6.28 11.61 -15.05
C VAL A 116 -6.02 13.10 -15.29
N ARG A 117 -5.00 13.66 -14.64
CA ARG A 117 -4.65 15.07 -14.73
C ARG A 117 -4.05 15.46 -16.08
N SER A 118 -3.04 14.73 -16.52
CA SER A 118 -2.29 15.05 -17.76
C SER A 118 -2.54 14.08 -18.90
N GLY A 119 -3.13 12.93 -18.63
CA GLY A 119 -3.32 11.87 -19.60
C GLY A 119 -2.05 11.08 -19.93
N GLN A 120 -0.94 11.37 -19.26
CA GLN A 120 0.32 10.66 -19.49
C GLN A 120 0.36 9.28 -18.81
N ALA A 121 1.02 8.33 -19.46
CA ALA A 121 1.23 7.01 -18.90
C ALA A 121 2.22 7.06 -17.73
N ILE A 122 1.86 6.38 -16.64
CA ILE A 122 2.75 6.18 -15.49
C ILE A 122 3.36 4.80 -15.65
N GLN A 123 4.66 4.77 -15.90
CA GLN A 123 5.39 3.52 -16.09
C GLN A 123 5.45 2.72 -14.78
N ARG A 124 5.35 1.40 -14.92
CA ARG A 124 5.58 0.49 -13.81
C ARG A 124 7.05 0.08 -13.79
N ASN A 125 7.68 0.27 -12.67
CA ASN A 125 8.98 -0.33 -12.41
C ASN A 125 8.75 -1.82 -12.06
N ARG A 126 9.17 -2.67 -12.92
CA ARG A 126 9.13 -4.12 -12.72
C ARG A 126 10.48 -4.63 -12.19
#